data_f6191df24da13d6d8a2bc77c70ccaa28
#
_entry.id   f6191df24da13d6d8a2bc77c70ccaa28
#
_cell.length_a   1.000
_cell.length_b   1.000
_cell.length_c   1.000
_cell.angle_alpha   90.00
_cell.angle_beta   90.00
_cell.angle_gamma   90.00
#
_symmetry.space_group_name_H-M   'P 1'
#
loop_
_entity.id
_entity.type
_entity.pdbx_description
1 polymer ?
#
loop_
_entity_poly.entity_id
_entity_poly.type
_entity_poly.pdbx_seq_one_letter_code
_entity_poly.pdbx_strand_id
1 'polypeptide(L)'
;MKRILHKLFFGKLEYNKPIRDSAYYAYRKNLVRIWNNERHHDVGFEKILRLFLVSVQILFPGIHVRALFRNVGIIKRNVAIEFFVLFKTCLPVFFLLSGLYKYKISVIISCYFLIETICYVASLIFVADTFVKPRSYRRNILMLFLNYMEISFCFAVIYAGFHLLGDKAQSVVDYIYFSIVTSTTIGYGDLHPVTDAGKILVCIQAVIVVAFIVLFLNFFGSKVETLDNEEE
;
A
#
# COMPACT_ATOMS: atom_id res chain seq x y z
N MET A 1 -6.72 1.23 -32.38
CA MET A 1 -6.61 1.70 -30.99
C MET A 1 -7.13 0.67 -29.97
N LYS A 2 -8.39 0.19 -30.02
CA LYS A 2 -8.95 -0.82 -29.08
C LYS A 2 -8.12 -2.12 -28.98
N ARG A 3 -7.62 -2.67 -30.10
CA ARG A 3 -6.79 -3.91 -30.13
C ARG A 3 -5.43 -3.74 -29.44
N ILE A 4 -4.80 -2.56 -29.59
CA ILE A 4 -3.51 -2.26 -28.98
C ILE A 4 -3.67 -2.12 -27.47
N LEU A 5 -4.67 -1.36 -27.01
CA LEU A 5 -5.00 -1.22 -25.60
C LEU A 5 -5.35 -2.58 -24.97
N HIS A 6 -6.13 -3.41 -25.67
CA HIS A 6 -6.46 -4.74 -25.18
C HIS A 6 -5.22 -5.64 -25.02
N LYS A 7 -4.28 -5.61 -25.99
CA LYS A 7 -3.02 -6.38 -25.92
C LYS A 7 -2.10 -5.86 -24.81
N LEU A 8 -2.08 -4.53 -24.59
CA LEU A 8 -1.27 -3.89 -23.57
C LEU A 8 -1.74 -4.25 -22.13
N PHE A 9 -3.04 -4.18 -21.88
CA PHE A 9 -3.58 -4.38 -20.51
C PHE A 9 -3.94 -5.82 -20.20
N PHE A 10 -4.39 -6.61 -21.17
CA PHE A 10 -4.93 -7.95 -20.91
C PHE A 10 -4.07 -9.09 -21.49
N GLY A 11 -3.08 -8.80 -22.32
CA GLY A 11 -2.19 -9.81 -22.92
C GLY A 11 -2.97 -10.89 -23.69
N LYS A 12 -2.57 -12.15 -23.54
CA LYS A 12 -3.29 -13.30 -24.09
C LYS A 12 -4.41 -13.73 -23.13
N LEU A 13 -5.67 -13.61 -23.53
CA LEU A 13 -6.86 -13.97 -22.73
C LEU A 13 -6.93 -15.44 -22.32
N GLU A 14 -6.19 -16.33 -22.99
CA GLU A 14 -6.07 -17.75 -22.65
C GLU A 14 -5.62 -17.99 -21.19
N TYR A 15 -4.89 -17.04 -20.60
CA TYR A 15 -4.46 -17.10 -19.20
C TYR A 15 -5.49 -16.54 -18.20
N ASN A 16 -6.64 -16.05 -18.67
CA ASN A 16 -7.67 -15.47 -17.80
C ASN A 16 -8.53 -16.56 -17.16
N LYS A 17 -7.95 -17.34 -16.26
CA LYS A 17 -8.66 -18.41 -15.54
C LYS A 17 -9.73 -17.84 -14.59
N PRO A 18 -10.90 -18.49 -14.47
CA PRO A 18 -11.92 -18.12 -13.50
C PRO A 18 -11.42 -18.31 -12.07
N ILE A 19 -11.90 -17.46 -11.17
CA ILE A 19 -11.55 -17.52 -9.76
C ILE A 19 -12.64 -18.31 -9.04
N ARG A 20 -12.30 -19.48 -8.48
CA ARG A 20 -13.25 -20.34 -7.76
C ARG A 20 -13.71 -19.74 -6.44
N ASP A 21 -12.76 -19.20 -5.66
CA ASP A 21 -13.04 -18.70 -4.31
C ASP A 21 -13.35 -17.20 -4.29
N SER A 22 -14.36 -16.82 -3.51
CA SER A 22 -14.65 -15.41 -3.24
C SER A 22 -13.55 -14.80 -2.38
N ALA A 23 -13.29 -13.48 -2.55
CA ALA A 23 -12.36 -12.75 -1.69
C ALA A 23 -12.77 -12.85 -0.20
N TYR A 24 -14.05 -12.79 0.08
CA TYR A 24 -14.58 -12.96 1.44
C TYR A 24 -14.42 -14.39 1.98
N TYR A 25 -14.53 -15.42 1.13
CA TYR A 25 -14.27 -16.80 1.54
C TYR A 25 -12.79 -16.99 1.88
N ALA A 26 -11.88 -16.47 1.05
CA ALA A 26 -10.45 -16.52 1.32
C ALA A 26 -10.09 -15.76 2.62
N TYR A 27 -10.70 -14.59 2.85
CA TYR A 27 -10.58 -13.82 4.08
C TYR A 27 -10.99 -14.64 5.32
N ARG A 28 -12.21 -15.20 5.31
CA ARG A 28 -12.71 -16.04 6.42
C ARG A 28 -11.83 -17.27 6.67
N LYS A 29 -11.39 -17.91 5.60
CA LYS A 29 -10.49 -19.07 5.67
C LYS A 29 -9.15 -18.71 6.33
N ASN A 30 -8.56 -17.55 5.99
CA ASN A 30 -7.31 -17.09 6.60
C ASN A 30 -7.50 -16.77 8.10
N LEU A 31 -8.61 -16.14 8.50
CA LEU A 31 -8.94 -15.91 9.90
C LEU A 31 -9.00 -17.22 10.71
N VAL A 32 -9.74 -18.21 10.20
CA VAL A 32 -9.89 -19.52 10.87
C VAL A 32 -8.55 -20.24 10.96
N ARG A 33 -7.73 -20.17 9.92
CA ARG A 33 -6.40 -20.81 9.90
C ARG A 33 -5.45 -20.25 10.96
N ILE A 34 -5.42 -18.92 11.13
CA ILE A 34 -4.59 -18.27 12.15
C ILE A 34 -5.16 -18.60 13.54
N TRP A 35 -6.48 -18.56 13.69
CA TRP A 35 -7.12 -18.89 14.96
C TRP A 35 -6.79 -20.30 15.43
N ASN A 36 -6.86 -21.29 14.52
CA ASN A 36 -6.63 -22.71 14.82
C ASN A 36 -5.16 -23.13 14.76
N ASN A 37 -4.20 -22.21 14.47
CA ASN A 37 -2.78 -22.52 14.33
C ASN A 37 -2.51 -23.62 13.28
N GLU A 38 -3.21 -23.62 12.12
CA GLU A 38 -3.12 -24.70 11.13
C GLU A 38 -1.76 -24.78 10.41
N ARG A 39 -1.00 -23.69 10.34
CA ARG A 39 0.29 -23.62 9.63
C ARG A 39 1.48 -23.34 10.53
N HIS A 40 1.30 -22.46 11.50
CA HIS A 40 2.33 -22.03 12.44
C HIS A 40 1.76 -22.07 13.85
N HIS A 41 2.61 -22.36 14.83
CA HIS A 41 2.26 -22.28 16.24
C HIS A 41 2.37 -20.81 16.72
N ASP A 42 1.45 -19.97 16.22
CA ASP A 42 1.39 -18.57 16.60
C ASP A 42 0.90 -18.46 18.04
N VAL A 43 1.68 -17.75 18.89
CA VAL A 43 1.34 -17.54 20.31
C VAL A 43 1.53 -16.09 20.70
N GLY A 44 0.83 -15.66 21.75
CA GLY A 44 1.01 -14.35 22.35
C GLY A 44 0.69 -13.16 21.42
N PHE A 45 1.56 -12.14 21.45
CA PHE A 45 1.35 -10.89 20.74
C PHE A 45 1.34 -11.07 19.21
N GLU A 46 2.17 -11.96 18.70
CA GLU A 46 2.22 -12.27 17.26
C GLU A 46 0.84 -12.73 16.73
N LYS A 47 0.20 -13.67 17.42
CA LYS A 47 -1.13 -14.16 17.03
C LYS A 47 -2.18 -13.04 17.06
N ILE A 48 -2.15 -12.19 18.08
CA ILE A 48 -3.08 -11.05 18.21
C ILE A 48 -2.88 -10.09 17.03
N LEU A 49 -1.63 -9.73 16.71
CA LEU A 49 -1.30 -8.83 15.61
C LEU A 49 -1.76 -9.42 14.26
N ARG A 50 -1.48 -10.69 14.00
CA ARG A 50 -1.88 -11.39 12.77
C ARG A 50 -3.41 -11.43 12.61
N LEU A 51 -4.14 -11.76 13.68
CA LEU A 51 -5.60 -11.74 13.68
C LEU A 51 -6.15 -10.33 13.44
N PHE A 52 -5.58 -9.32 14.10
CA PHE A 52 -5.96 -7.92 13.89
C PHE A 52 -5.77 -7.51 12.43
N LEU A 53 -4.58 -7.74 11.85
CA LEU A 53 -4.25 -7.38 10.48
C LEU A 53 -5.18 -8.04 9.45
N VAL A 54 -5.52 -9.32 9.64
CA VAL A 54 -6.49 -9.99 8.76
C VAL A 54 -7.88 -9.41 8.98
N SER A 55 -8.32 -9.20 10.23
CA SER A 55 -9.66 -8.69 10.53
C SER A 55 -9.92 -7.30 9.94
N VAL A 56 -8.96 -6.41 10.03
CA VAL A 56 -9.08 -5.03 9.53
C VAL A 56 -9.18 -4.97 8.00
N GLN A 57 -8.70 -5.98 7.25
CA GLN A 57 -8.79 -6.00 5.79
C GLN A 57 -10.22 -5.85 5.25
N ILE A 58 -11.24 -6.27 6.01
CA ILE A 58 -12.64 -6.15 5.58
C ILE A 58 -13.13 -4.69 5.53
N LEU A 59 -12.50 -3.81 6.30
CA LEU A 59 -12.84 -2.38 6.33
C LEU A 59 -12.28 -1.62 5.11
N PHE A 60 -11.36 -2.23 4.36
CA PHE A 60 -10.64 -1.55 3.29
C PHE A 60 -11.16 -1.91 1.89
N PRO A 61 -11.15 -0.93 0.95
CA PRO A 61 -11.69 -1.11 -0.39
C PRO A 61 -11.00 -2.23 -1.18
N GLY A 62 -9.74 -2.55 -0.89
CA GLY A 62 -8.96 -3.56 -1.62
C GLY A 62 -9.62 -4.94 -1.66
N ILE A 63 -10.26 -5.40 -0.58
CA ILE A 63 -10.98 -6.69 -0.57
C ILE A 63 -12.27 -6.61 -1.38
N HIS A 64 -12.98 -5.47 -1.33
CA HIS A 64 -14.24 -5.25 -2.05
C HIS A 64 -13.99 -5.16 -3.56
N VAL A 65 -12.90 -4.47 -3.99
CA VAL A 65 -12.47 -4.45 -5.40
C VAL A 65 -12.18 -5.88 -5.88
N ARG A 66 -11.45 -6.68 -5.09
CA ARG A 66 -11.19 -8.10 -5.43
C ARG A 66 -12.47 -8.93 -5.52
N ALA A 67 -13.45 -8.67 -4.67
CA ALA A 67 -14.74 -9.36 -4.67
C ALA A 67 -15.59 -8.97 -5.89
N LEU A 68 -15.67 -7.68 -6.22
CA LEU A 68 -16.43 -7.14 -7.35
C LEU A 68 -15.95 -7.71 -8.69
N PHE A 69 -14.63 -7.81 -8.87
CA PHE A 69 -14.02 -8.33 -10.11
C PHE A 69 -13.77 -9.84 -10.08
N ARG A 70 -14.46 -10.61 -9.22
CA ARG A 70 -14.33 -12.06 -9.11
C ARG A 70 -14.68 -12.77 -10.43
N ASN A 71 -15.82 -12.41 -11.03
CA ASN A 71 -16.41 -13.13 -12.17
C ASN A 71 -15.72 -12.81 -13.51
N VAL A 72 -14.88 -11.78 -13.57
CA VAL A 72 -14.23 -11.34 -14.83
C VAL A 72 -12.88 -12.00 -15.09
N GLY A 73 -12.42 -12.87 -14.19
CA GLY A 73 -11.18 -13.63 -14.31
C GLY A 73 -9.96 -12.94 -13.67
N ILE A 74 -8.89 -13.71 -13.52
CA ILE A 74 -7.70 -13.30 -12.74
C ILE A 74 -6.99 -12.07 -13.33
N ILE A 75 -6.85 -12.02 -14.66
CA ILE A 75 -6.12 -10.91 -15.32
C ILE A 75 -6.86 -9.61 -15.13
N LYS A 76 -8.15 -9.58 -15.43
CA LYS A 76 -8.96 -8.35 -15.31
C LYS A 76 -9.07 -7.88 -13.86
N ARG A 77 -9.20 -8.82 -12.91
CA ARG A 77 -9.16 -8.48 -11.48
C ARG A 77 -7.84 -7.84 -11.08
N ASN A 78 -6.73 -8.36 -11.58
CA ASN A 78 -5.42 -7.83 -11.28
C ASN A 78 -5.24 -6.40 -11.83
N VAL A 79 -5.69 -6.16 -13.06
CA VAL A 79 -5.69 -4.83 -13.68
C VAL A 79 -6.58 -3.85 -12.89
N ALA A 80 -7.76 -4.30 -12.43
CA ALA A 80 -8.63 -3.47 -11.60
C ALA A 80 -7.96 -3.05 -10.28
N ILE A 81 -7.19 -3.96 -9.65
CA ILE A 81 -6.42 -3.65 -8.45
C ILE A 81 -5.31 -2.64 -8.76
N GLU A 82 -4.62 -2.76 -9.90
CA GLU A 82 -3.59 -1.80 -10.32
C GLU A 82 -4.19 -0.40 -10.52
N PHE A 83 -5.33 -0.31 -11.20
CA PHE A 83 -6.04 0.96 -11.35
C PHE A 83 -6.51 1.54 -10.01
N PHE A 84 -6.96 0.70 -9.10
CA PHE A 84 -7.34 1.15 -7.76
C PHE A 84 -6.14 1.73 -7.00
N VAL A 85 -4.97 1.04 -7.01
CA VAL A 85 -3.76 1.54 -6.36
C VAL A 85 -3.30 2.84 -7.02
N LEU A 86 -3.30 2.93 -8.35
CA LEU A 86 -2.95 4.15 -9.07
C LEU A 86 -3.90 5.31 -8.71
N PHE A 87 -5.21 5.05 -8.66
CA PHE A 87 -6.21 6.04 -8.27
C PHE A 87 -5.94 6.59 -6.87
N LYS A 88 -5.72 5.72 -5.87
CA LYS A 88 -5.46 6.17 -4.50
C LYS A 88 -4.11 6.87 -4.34
N THR A 89 -3.11 6.58 -5.19
CA THR A 89 -1.85 7.32 -5.24
C THR A 89 -2.03 8.72 -5.83
N CYS A 90 -2.85 8.87 -6.88
CA CYS A 90 -3.11 10.15 -7.53
C CYS A 90 -4.04 11.06 -6.73
N LEU A 91 -4.92 10.49 -5.90
CA LEU A 91 -5.94 11.25 -5.18
C LEU A 91 -5.38 12.29 -4.21
N PRO A 92 -4.37 12.01 -3.34
CA PRO A 92 -3.74 13.02 -2.50
C PRO A 92 -3.07 14.12 -3.29
N VAL A 93 -2.43 13.79 -4.43
CA VAL A 93 -1.82 14.78 -5.34
C VAL A 93 -2.92 15.71 -5.90
N PHE A 94 -4.05 15.16 -6.31
CA PHE A 94 -5.19 15.95 -6.75
C PHE A 94 -5.71 16.87 -5.64
N PHE A 95 -5.81 16.42 -4.40
CA PHE A 95 -6.19 17.26 -3.26
C PHE A 95 -5.24 18.42 -3.03
N LEU A 96 -3.94 18.19 -3.20
CA LEU A 96 -2.92 19.22 -3.07
C LEU A 96 -3.03 20.26 -4.20
N LEU A 97 -3.05 19.81 -5.45
CA LEU A 97 -3.04 20.71 -6.62
C LEU A 97 -4.33 21.51 -6.77
N SER A 98 -5.48 20.94 -6.39
CA SER A 98 -6.79 21.61 -6.43
C SER A 98 -7.05 22.53 -5.24
N GLY A 99 -6.16 22.56 -4.22
CA GLY A 99 -6.39 23.32 -2.98
C GLY A 99 -7.41 22.68 -2.03
N LEU A 100 -7.90 21.46 -2.33
CA LEU A 100 -8.87 20.74 -1.51
C LEU A 100 -8.27 20.27 -0.17
N TYR A 101 -6.96 20.24 -0.02
CA TYR A 101 -6.29 19.91 1.25
C TYR A 101 -6.70 20.83 2.41
N LYS A 102 -7.23 22.02 2.13
CA LYS A 102 -7.77 22.96 3.14
C LYS A 102 -9.06 22.44 3.81
N TYR A 103 -9.76 21.49 3.17
CA TYR A 103 -10.97 20.92 3.74
C TYR A 103 -10.64 19.68 4.57
N LYS A 104 -11.21 19.60 5.77
CA LYS A 104 -11.02 18.48 6.70
C LYS A 104 -11.34 17.11 6.08
N ILE A 105 -12.31 17.07 5.17
CA ILE A 105 -12.70 15.82 4.49
C ILE A 105 -11.56 15.23 3.66
N SER A 106 -10.77 16.05 2.96
CA SER A 106 -9.63 15.57 2.18
C SER A 106 -8.52 15.01 3.06
N VAL A 107 -8.29 15.64 4.21
CA VAL A 107 -7.33 15.13 5.22
C VAL A 107 -7.82 13.79 5.79
N ILE A 108 -9.11 13.67 6.13
CA ILE A 108 -9.70 12.42 6.65
C ILE A 108 -9.58 11.30 5.62
N ILE A 109 -9.87 11.56 4.35
CA ILE A 109 -9.73 10.58 3.26
C ILE A 109 -8.27 10.15 3.12
N SER A 110 -7.32 11.10 3.17
CA SER A 110 -5.89 10.78 3.09
C SER A 110 -5.42 9.97 4.30
N CYS A 111 -5.87 10.28 5.51
CA CYS A 111 -5.60 9.47 6.70
C CYS A 111 -6.16 8.04 6.57
N TYR A 112 -7.37 7.90 6.02
CA TYR A 112 -7.98 6.59 5.80
C TYR A 112 -7.16 5.73 4.84
N PHE A 113 -6.73 6.27 3.68
CA PHE A 113 -5.87 5.54 2.76
C PHE A 113 -4.49 5.27 3.32
N LEU A 114 -3.93 6.20 4.09
CA LEU A 114 -2.67 6.01 4.81
C LEU A 114 -2.76 4.79 5.74
N ILE A 115 -3.80 4.71 6.58
CA ILE A 115 -4.03 3.58 7.50
C ILE A 115 -4.25 2.28 6.71
N GLU A 116 -5.03 2.30 5.63
CA GLU A 116 -5.20 1.15 4.74
C GLU A 116 -3.85 0.61 4.27
N THR A 117 -3.01 1.49 3.73
CA THR A 117 -1.73 1.11 3.15
C THR A 117 -0.74 0.64 4.21
N ILE A 118 -0.72 1.26 5.40
CA ILE A 118 0.08 0.78 6.53
C ILE A 118 -0.34 -0.64 6.94
N CYS A 119 -1.65 -0.88 7.10
CA CYS A 119 -2.15 -2.22 7.45
C CYS A 119 -1.88 -3.25 6.35
N TYR A 120 -1.94 -2.84 5.07
CA TYR A 120 -1.58 -3.70 3.95
C TYR A 120 -0.10 -4.07 3.98
N VAL A 121 0.79 -3.10 4.18
CA VAL A 121 2.25 -3.30 4.29
C VAL A 121 2.60 -4.19 5.48
N ALA A 122 2.01 -3.92 6.65
CA ALA A 122 2.17 -4.77 7.83
C ALA A 122 1.68 -6.21 7.55
N SER A 123 0.58 -6.37 6.80
CA SER A 123 0.10 -7.70 6.39
C SER A 123 1.08 -8.43 5.47
N LEU A 124 1.80 -7.72 4.60
CA LEU A 124 2.83 -8.33 3.75
C LEU A 124 4.04 -8.83 4.56
N ILE A 125 4.30 -8.25 5.74
CA ILE A 125 5.38 -8.68 6.63
C ILE A 125 4.91 -9.85 7.51
N PHE A 126 3.82 -9.65 8.27
CA PHE A 126 3.42 -10.56 9.35
C PHE A 126 2.45 -11.67 8.93
N VAL A 127 1.80 -11.54 7.77
CA VAL A 127 0.76 -12.47 7.31
C VAL A 127 1.05 -12.99 5.90
N ALA A 128 2.34 -12.90 5.46
CA ALA A 128 2.80 -13.28 4.12
C ALA A 128 2.45 -14.73 3.76
N ASP A 129 2.47 -15.65 4.72
CA ASP A 129 2.14 -17.07 4.58
C ASP A 129 0.67 -17.34 4.16
N THR A 130 -0.23 -16.39 4.38
CA THR A 130 -1.63 -16.49 3.96
C THR A 130 -1.88 -16.01 2.54
N PHE A 131 -0.94 -15.25 1.97
CA PHE A 131 -1.06 -14.76 0.61
C PHE A 131 -0.64 -15.82 -0.42
N VAL A 132 -1.31 -15.81 -1.57
CA VAL A 132 -0.92 -16.64 -2.72
C VAL A 132 0.38 -16.08 -3.30
N LYS A 133 1.36 -16.96 -3.57
CA LYS A 133 2.63 -16.56 -4.20
C LYS A 133 2.38 -15.69 -5.43
N PRO A 134 3.06 -14.56 -5.58
CA PRO A 134 2.85 -13.64 -6.69
C PRO A 134 3.27 -14.26 -8.02
N ARG A 135 2.43 -14.10 -9.03
CA ARG A 135 2.73 -14.57 -10.40
C ARG A 135 3.78 -13.74 -11.12
N SER A 136 3.94 -12.48 -10.75
CA SER A 136 4.88 -11.55 -11.35
C SER A 136 5.56 -10.74 -10.27
N TYR A 137 6.83 -10.95 -10.11
CA TYR A 137 7.70 -10.24 -9.21
C TYR A 137 7.75 -8.72 -9.54
N ARG A 138 7.95 -8.41 -10.83
CA ARG A 138 8.03 -7.01 -11.32
C ARG A 138 6.78 -6.20 -10.98
N ARG A 139 5.61 -6.83 -11.11
CA ARG A 139 4.33 -6.20 -10.77
C ARG A 139 4.23 -5.88 -9.28
N ASN A 140 4.67 -6.79 -8.41
CA ASN A 140 4.62 -6.56 -6.96
C ASN A 140 5.53 -5.42 -6.53
N ILE A 141 6.73 -5.31 -7.09
CA ILE A 141 7.63 -4.18 -6.83
C ILE A 141 6.98 -2.87 -7.28
N LEU A 142 6.37 -2.84 -8.48
CA LEU A 142 5.66 -1.65 -8.95
C LEU A 142 4.53 -1.24 -8.00
N MET A 143 3.72 -2.21 -7.54
CA MET A 143 2.63 -1.93 -6.58
C MET A 143 3.17 -1.44 -5.24
N LEU A 144 4.27 -2.02 -4.76
CA LEU A 144 4.92 -1.59 -3.53
C LEU A 144 5.46 -0.16 -3.65
N PHE A 145 6.07 0.19 -4.79
CA PHE A 145 6.54 1.54 -5.08
C PHE A 145 5.38 2.55 -5.15
N LEU A 146 4.27 2.20 -5.79
CA LEU A 146 3.08 3.06 -5.84
C LEU A 146 2.49 3.30 -4.44
N ASN A 147 2.42 2.28 -3.60
CA ASN A 147 1.97 2.43 -2.21
C ASN A 147 2.95 3.31 -1.39
N TYR A 148 4.25 3.22 -1.65
CA TYR A 148 5.23 4.09 -1.02
C TYR A 148 5.03 5.57 -1.41
N MET A 149 4.82 5.85 -2.71
CA MET A 149 4.49 7.19 -3.20
C MET A 149 3.18 7.71 -2.62
N GLU A 150 2.15 6.86 -2.56
CA GLU A 150 0.86 7.19 -1.95
C GLU A 150 1.02 7.67 -0.51
N ILE A 151 1.77 6.93 0.32
CA ILE A 151 2.04 7.32 1.72
C ILE A 151 2.70 8.69 1.77
N SER A 152 3.72 8.93 0.96
CA SER A 152 4.41 10.23 0.92
C SER A 152 3.46 11.36 0.57
N PHE A 153 2.57 11.17 -0.42
CA PHE A 153 1.58 12.17 -0.79
C PHE A 153 0.47 12.35 0.26
N CYS A 154 0.03 11.28 0.94
CA CYS A 154 -0.90 11.39 2.05
C CYS A 154 -0.32 12.21 3.22
N PHE A 155 0.94 11.98 3.57
CA PHE A 155 1.62 12.80 4.57
C PHE A 155 1.73 14.27 4.13
N ALA A 156 2.02 14.55 2.85
CA ALA A 156 2.03 15.91 2.32
C ALA A 156 0.68 16.61 2.50
N VAL A 157 -0.45 15.90 2.24
CA VAL A 157 -1.81 16.44 2.49
C VAL A 157 -2.02 16.75 3.97
N ILE A 158 -1.57 15.88 4.88
CA ILE A 158 -1.73 16.08 6.32
C ILE A 158 -0.88 17.28 6.78
N TYR A 159 0.38 17.39 6.35
CA TYR A 159 1.23 18.54 6.66
C TYR A 159 0.63 19.85 6.16
N ALA A 160 0.08 19.87 4.93
CA ALA A 160 -0.56 21.03 4.35
C ALA A 160 -1.88 21.37 5.05
N GLY A 161 -2.73 20.38 5.32
CA GLY A 161 -4.06 20.57 5.90
C GLY A 161 -4.04 21.11 7.33
N PHE A 162 -2.98 20.83 8.08
CA PHE A 162 -2.77 21.32 9.44
C PHE A 162 -1.69 22.39 9.57
N HIS A 163 -1.11 22.90 8.45
CA HIS A 163 -0.04 23.88 8.43
C HIS A 163 1.14 23.55 9.35
N LEU A 164 1.56 22.28 9.38
CA LEU A 164 2.54 21.79 10.36
C LEU A 164 3.97 22.28 10.10
N LEU A 165 4.27 22.83 8.92
CA LEU A 165 5.57 23.41 8.56
C LEU A 165 5.64 24.92 8.81
N GLY A 166 4.54 25.54 9.26
CA GLY A 166 4.45 26.98 9.50
C GLY A 166 4.67 27.82 8.24
N ASP A 167 5.09 29.08 8.44
CA ASP A 167 5.24 30.07 7.37
C ASP A 167 6.41 29.79 6.41
N LYS A 168 7.25 28.80 6.70
CA LYS A 168 8.34 28.38 5.80
C LYS A 168 7.81 27.68 4.54
N ALA A 169 6.69 26.99 4.64
CA ALA A 169 6.04 26.37 3.49
C ALA A 169 5.08 27.38 2.85
N GLN A 170 5.46 27.95 1.72
CA GLN A 170 4.71 29.00 1.01
C GLN A 170 3.84 28.42 -0.10
N SER A 171 4.15 27.21 -0.57
CA SER A 171 3.49 26.57 -1.70
C SER A 171 3.11 25.11 -1.41
N VAL A 172 2.21 24.57 -2.22
CA VAL A 172 1.86 23.15 -2.18
C VAL A 172 3.09 22.26 -2.47
N VAL A 173 4.00 22.76 -3.31
CA VAL A 173 5.22 22.05 -3.68
C VAL A 173 6.12 21.84 -2.45
N ASP A 174 6.16 22.79 -1.51
CA ASP A 174 6.97 22.70 -0.30
C ASP A 174 6.52 21.53 0.60
N TYR A 175 5.21 21.28 0.71
CA TYR A 175 4.68 20.15 1.46
C TYR A 175 4.98 18.81 0.78
N ILE A 176 4.88 18.74 -0.56
CA ILE A 176 5.24 17.55 -1.34
C ILE A 176 6.75 17.30 -1.20
N TYR A 177 7.56 18.33 -1.40
CA TYR A 177 9.00 18.26 -1.27
C TYR A 177 9.41 17.78 0.12
N PHE A 178 8.91 18.41 1.17
CA PHE A 178 9.22 18.03 2.55
C PHE A 178 8.87 16.55 2.81
N SER A 179 7.67 16.12 2.41
CA SER A 179 7.25 14.75 2.63
C SER A 179 8.09 13.74 1.86
N ILE A 180 8.46 14.03 0.60
CA ILE A 180 9.32 13.13 -0.20
C ILE A 180 10.74 13.11 0.38
N VAL A 181 11.33 14.26 0.72
CA VAL A 181 12.68 14.35 1.30
C VAL A 181 12.75 13.60 2.65
N THR A 182 11.69 13.70 3.44
CA THR A 182 11.55 12.91 4.69
C THR A 182 11.42 11.42 4.40
N SER A 183 10.56 11.03 3.45
CA SER A 183 10.35 9.62 3.08
C SER A 183 11.59 8.97 2.45
N THR A 184 12.41 9.73 1.73
CA THR A 184 13.67 9.24 1.15
C THR A 184 14.85 9.28 2.14
N THR A 185 14.60 9.70 3.39
CA THR A 185 15.62 9.83 4.44
C THR A 185 16.77 10.79 4.12
N ILE A 186 16.58 11.68 3.14
CA ILE A 186 17.60 12.68 2.75
C ILE A 186 17.67 13.80 3.81
N GLY A 187 16.50 14.40 4.16
CA GLY A 187 16.40 15.35 5.27
C GLY A 187 17.30 16.58 5.18
N TYR A 188 17.19 17.39 4.14
CA TYR A 188 18.03 18.60 3.98
C TYR A 188 17.93 19.59 5.15
N GLY A 189 16.81 19.61 5.91
CA GLY A 189 16.62 20.46 7.08
C GLY A 189 16.20 21.90 6.78
N ASP A 190 16.04 22.25 5.51
CA ASP A 190 15.55 23.55 5.04
C ASP A 190 14.08 23.77 5.43
N LEU A 191 13.25 22.73 5.34
CA LEU A 191 11.90 22.67 5.87
C LEU A 191 11.84 21.70 7.06
N HIS A 192 11.13 22.09 8.12
CA HIS A 192 10.95 21.26 9.31
C HIS A 192 9.61 21.58 10.01
N PRO A 193 9.02 20.63 10.75
CA PRO A 193 7.79 20.89 11.47
C PRO A 193 8.03 21.88 12.63
N VAL A 194 7.13 22.85 12.74
CA VAL A 194 7.18 23.89 13.79
C VAL A 194 6.36 23.52 15.02
N THR A 195 5.47 22.51 14.92
CA THR A 195 4.60 22.05 15.98
C THR A 195 5.02 20.67 16.49
N ASP A 196 4.71 20.35 17.75
CA ASP A 196 5.00 19.03 18.31
C ASP A 196 4.20 17.92 17.60
N ALA A 197 2.95 18.21 17.21
CA ALA A 197 2.16 17.30 16.37
C ALA A 197 2.87 17.00 15.04
N GLY A 198 3.45 18.00 14.39
CA GLY A 198 4.24 17.83 13.17
C GLY A 198 5.48 16.97 13.39
N LYS A 199 6.20 17.16 14.50
CA LYS A 199 7.39 16.36 14.86
C LYS A 199 7.00 14.89 15.09
N ILE A 200 5.91 14.63 15.81
CA ILE A 200 5.38 13.27 16.03
C ILE A 200 5.02 12.63 14.70
N LEU A 201 4.39 13.37 13.79
CA LEU A 201 4.01 12.87 12.48
C LEU A 201 5.23 12.47 11.64
N VAL A 202 6.33 13.25 11.70
CA VAL A 202 7.61 12.90 11.06
C VAL A 202 8.19 11.61 11.63
N CYS A 203 8.15 11.43 12.96
CA CYS A 203 8.60 10.18 13.58
C CYS A 203 7.77 8.97 13.09
N ILE A 204 6.45 9.11 13.00
CA ILE A 204 5.57 8.07 12.46
C ILE A 204 5.93 7.78 11.00
N GLN A 205 6.10 8.82 10.18
CA GLN A 205 6.50 8.66 8.77
C GLN A 205 7.82 7.91 8.64
N ALA A 206 8.83 8.24 9.43
CA ALA A 206 10.13 7.59 9.42
C ALA A 206 10.03 6.09 9.76
N VAL A 207 9.25 5.71 10.77
CA VAL A 207 9.03 4.29 11.13
C VAL A 207 8.36 3.53 9.98
N ILE A 208 7.37 4.12 9.32
CA ILE A 208 6.69 3.52 8.16
C ILE A 208 7.67 3.32 7.00
N VAL A 209 8.53 4.29 6.74
CA VAL A 209 9.56 4.21 5.69
C VAL A 209 10.52 3.05 5.95
N VAL A 210 10.97 2.84 7.19
CA VAL A 210 11.81 1.68 7.54
C VAL A 210 11.11 0.37 7.22
N ALA A 211 9.81 0.24 7.51
CA ALA A 211 9.04 -0.95 7.15
C ALA A 211 9.01 -1.20 5.63
N PHE A 212 8.92 -0.15 4.81
CA PHE A 212 9.02 -0.28 3.35
C PHE A 212 10.41 -0.72 2.89
N ILE A 213 11.48 -0.19 3.48
CA ILE A 213 12.85 -0.62 3.16
C ILE A 213 13.02 -2.11 3.43
N VAL A 214 12.54 -2.59 4.58
CA VAL A 214 12.57 -4.03 4.92
C VAL A 214 11.83 -4.86 3.87
N LEU A 215 10.64 -4.42 3.44
CA LEU A 215 9.88 -5.10 2.40
C LEU A 215 10.61 -5.13 1.05
N PHE A 216 11.19 -4.01 0.62
CA PHE A 216 11.99 -3.97 -0.61
C PHE A 216 13.14 -4.95 -0.56
N LEU A 217 13.88 -4.99 0.56
CA LEU A 217 14.99 -5.94 0.75
C LEU A 217 14.52 -7.39 0.69
N ASN A 218 13.41 -7.73 1.36
CA ASN A 218 12.83 -9.08 1.31
C ASN A 218 12.41 -9.48 -0.11
N PHE A 219 11.86 -8.56 -0.89
CA PHE A 219 11.51 -8.83 -2.28
C PHE A 219 12.74 -9.07 -3.15
N PHE A 220 13.84 -8.38 -2.93
CA PHE A 220 15.08 -8.61 -3.68
C PHE A 220 15.76 -9.93 -3.25
N GLY A 221 15.82 -10.21 -1.95
CA GLY A 221 16.41 -11.45 -1.42
C GLY A 221 15.72 -12.70 -1.96
N SER A 222 14.39 -12.73 -1.96
CA SER A 222 13.62 -13.88 -2.49
C SER A 222 13.82 -14.13 -3.98
N LYS A 223 14.27 -13.13 -4.74
CA LYS A 223 14.60 -13.31 -6.16
C LYS A 223 15.98 -13.94 -6.36
N VAL A 224 16.94 -13.60 -5.54
CA VAL A 224 18.30 -14.20 -5.61
C VAL A 224 18.20 -15.69 -5.36
N GLU A 225 17.53 -16.13 -4.28
CA GLU A 225 17.31 -17.55 -3.99
C GLU A 225 16.64 -18.34 -5.12
N THR A 226 15.72 -17.71 -5.88
CA THR A 226 15.08 -18.41 -7.01
C THR A 226 16.00 -18.56 -8.21
N LEU A 227 16.96 -17.67 -8.43
CA LEU A 227 17.93 -17.77 -9.51
C LEU A 227 18.98 -18.82 -9.21
N ASP A 228 19.48 -18.88 -7.97
CA ASP A 228 20.47 -19.88 -7.55
C ASP A 228 19.90 -21.32 -7.66
N ASN A 229 18.59 -21.51 -7.37
CA ASN A 229 17.91 -22.81 -7.52
C ASN A 229 17.55 -23.19 -8.96
N GLU A 230 17.67 -22.29 -9.94
CA GLU A 230 17.47 -22.59 -11.36
C GLU A 230 18.78 -22.91 -12.07
N GLU A 231 19.93 -22.63 -11.44
CA GLU A 231 21.29 -22.94 -11.95
C GLU A 231 21.89 -24.25 -11.40
N GLU A 232 21.26 -24.87 -10.37
CA GLU A 232 21.55 -26.23 -9.88
C GLU A 232 20.68 -27.30 -10.58
#